data_fb279a87ccd66f54c1dc6e096843ddfd
#
_entry.id   fb279a87ccd66f54c1dc6e096843ddfd
#
_cell.length_a   1.000
_cell.length_b   1.000
_cell.length_c   1.000
_cell.angle_alpha   90.00
_cell.angle_beta   90.00
_cell.angle_gamma   90.00
#
_symmetry.space_group_name_H-M   'P 1'
#
loop_
_entity.id
_entity.type
_entity.pdbx_description
1 polymer ?
#
loop_
_entity_poly.entity_id
_entity_poly.type
_entity_poly.pdbx_seq_one_letter_code
_entity_poly.pdbx_strand_id
1 'polypeptide(L)'
;LFGVAVLVMVTFTNFWWSLSAVVSMALPASVLLFFRRGRGRVIKRLAPTDLTTGRRLPTRVHGVILVTALDRPALRAITYARATRLTSLTAITLDVDADHTKRLRSDWRAAALPVDLTVLGTPVGAQVENMVEYVRSLRALHPGDIVMVFIPRVLSTGVWQRFFVRHSEPRIISALRLEQGVAISEVPYQLEADEED
;
A
#
# COMPACT_ATOMS: atom_id res chain seq x y z
N LEU A 1 70.62 15.05 -18.92
CA LEU A 1 69.84 15.13 -17.68
C LEU A 1 68.47 15.74 -17.86
N PHE A 2 68.28 16.79 -18.68
CA PHE A 2 67.00 17.43 -18.91
C PHE A 2 66.02 16.54 -19.69
N GLY A 3 66.47 15.78 -20.70
CA GLY A 3 65.63 14.88 -21.49
C GLY A 3 65.07 13.72 -20.67
N VAL A 4 65.85 13.20 -19.74
CA VAL A 4 65.39 12.10 -18.85
C VAL A 4 64.29 12.59 -17.88
N ALA A 5 64.43 13.84 -17.36
CA ALA A 5 63.42 14.43 -16.51
C ALA A 5 62.10 14.68 -17.23
N VAL A 6 62.16 15.15 -18.49
CA VAL A 6 60.98 15.35 -19.32
C VAL A 6 60.29 14.00 -19.66
N LEU A 7 61.07 12.96 -19.97
CA LEU A 7 60.55 11.64 -20.25
C LEU A 7 59.86 11.02 -19.04
N VAL A 8 60.45 11.16 -17.86
CA VAL A 8 59.86 10.69 -16.61
C VAL A 8 58.58 11.47 -16.29
N MET A 9 58.55 12.78 -16.51
CA MET A 9 57.38 13.60 -16.25
C MET A 9 56.21 13.28 -17.22
N VAL A 10 56.51 13.02 -18.48
CA VAL A 10 55.48 12.64 -19.49
C VAL A 10 54.93 11.24 -19.23
N THR A 11 55.82 10.27 -18.83
CA THR A 11 55.34 8.92 -18.46
C THR A 11 54.50 8.94 -17.19
N PHE A 12 54.87 9.78 -16.22
CA PHE A 12 54.11 9.91 -14.98
C PHE A 12 52.75 10.59 -15.17
N THR A 13 52.68 11.64 -15.98
CA THR A 13 51.42 12.31 -16.34
C THR A 13 50.50 11.36 -17.13
N ASN A 14 50.99 10.63 -18.12
CA ASN A 14 50.18 9.67 -18.87
C ASN A 14 49.67 8.52 -17.99
N PHE A 15 50.49 8.05 -17.01
CA PHE A 15 50.06 7.05 -16.06
C PHE A 15 48.90 7.50 -15.20
N TRP A 16 48.92 8.73 -14.68
CA TRP A 16 47.85 9.28 -13.87
C TRP A 16 46.57 9.51 -14.67
N TRP A 17 46.68 9.94 -15.94
CA TRP A 17 45.52 10.10 -16.82
C TRP A 17 44.88 8.77 -17.17
N SER A 18 45.65 7.73 -17.44
CA SER A 18 45.13 6.41 -17.72
C SER A 18 44.50 5.78 -16.49
N LEU A 19 45.08 5.97 -15.30
CA LEU A 19 44.51 5.50 -14.04
C LEU A 19 43.17 6.17 -13.72
N SER A 20 43.08 7.48 -13.90
CA SER A 20 41.83 8.22 -13.71
C SER A 20 40.73 7.79 -14.67
N ALA A 21 41.08 7.51 -15.92
CA ALA A 21 40.12 6.99 -16.91
C ALA A 21 39.59 5.58 -16.52
N VAL A 22 40.49 4.70 -16.07
CA VAL A 22 40.11 3.35 -15.60
C VAL A 22 39.21 3.42 -14.37
N VAL A 23 39.53 4.26 -13.39
CA VAL A 23 38.73 4.45 -12.17
C VAL A 23 37.36 5.06 -12.53
N SER A 24 37.33 6.07 -13.42
CA SER A 24 36.09 6.70 -13.86
C SER A 24 35.16 5.72 -14.58
N MET A 25 35.69 4.74 -15.29
CA MET A 25 34.91 3.72 -16.00
C MET A 25 34.54 2.52 -15.11
N ALA A 26 35.41 2.18 -14.14
CA ALA A 26 35.17 1.07 -13.20
C ALA A 26 34.06 1.36 -12.19
N LEU A 27 33.91 2.61 -11.74
CA LEU A 27 32.88 3.04 -10.79
C LEU A 27 31.47 2.81 -11.33
N PRO A 28 31.04 3.36 -12.47
CA PRO A 28 29.71 3.11 -13.01
C PRO A 28 29.51 1.64 -13.40
N ALA A 29 30.52 0.97 -13.88
CA ALA A 29 30.45 -0.46 -14.21
C ALA A 29 30.20 -1.32 -12.96
N SER A 30 30.86 -1.03 -11.84
CA SER A 30 30.66 -1.74 -10.58
C SER A 30 29.25 -1.50 -9.98
N VAL A 31 28.73 -0.28 -10.08
CA VAL A 31 27.36 0.06 -9.67
C VAL A 31 26.36 -0.70 -10.54
N LEU A 32 26.53 -0.72 -11.85
CA LEU A 32 25.67 -1.47 -12.77
C LEU A 32 25.69 -2.98 -12.48
N LEU A 33 26.87 -3.55 -12.22
CA LEU A 33 27.02 -4.96 -11.87
C LEU A 33 26.37 -5.29 -10.52
N PHE A 34 26.47 -4.40 -9.56
CA PHE A 34 25.81 -4.55 -8.26
C PHE A 34 24.28 -4.59 -8.41
N PHE A 35 23.70 -3.65 -9.17
CA PHE A 35 22.26 -3.65 -9.47
C PHE A 35 21.83 -4.88 -10.27
N ARG A 36 22.62 -5.29 -11.24
CA ARG A 36 22.34 -6.50 -12.04
C ARG A 36 22.35 -7.78 -11.18
N ARG A 37 23.32 -7.92 -10.29
CA ARG A 37 23.37 -9.05 -9.34
C ARG A 37 22.23 -9.02 -8.30
N GLY A 38 21.82 -7.82 -7.86
CA GLY A 38 20.67 -7.65 -6.98
C GLY A 38 19.36 -8.11 -7.63
N ARG A 39 19.10 -7.67 -8.87
CA ARG A 39 17.91 -8.07 -9.64
C ARG A 39 17.82 -9.57 -9.87
N GLY A 40 18.93 -10.21 -10.23
CA GLY A 40 18.94 -11.66 -10.48
C GLY A 40 18.60 -12.49 -9.24
N ARG A 41 18.96 -12.06 -8.06
CA ARG A 41 18.62 -12.74 -6.79
C ARG A 41 17.13 -12.58 -6.44
N VAL A 42 16.56 -11.41 -6.67
CA VAL A 42 15.13 -11.16 -6.43
C VAL A 42 14.28 -11.97 -7.41
N ILE A 43 14.62 -11.97 -8.70
CA ILE A 43 13.89 -12.74 -9.72
C ILE A 43 13.93 -14.25 -9.41
N LYS A 44 15.08 -14.79 -9.00
CA LYS A 44 15.19 -16.20 -8.61
C LYS A 44 14.35 -16.55 -7.37
N ARG A 45 14.21 -15.63 -6.41
CA ARG A 45 13.35 -15.84 -5.22
C ARG A 45 11.87 -15.71 -5.54
N LEU A 46 11.52 -14.95 -6.57
CA LEU A 46 10.14 -14.78 -7.04
C LEU A 46 9.72 -15.84 -8.05
N ALA A 47 10.68 -16.64 -8.57
CA ALA A 47 10.36 -17.73 -9.48
C ALA A 47 9.49 -18.75 -8.74
N PRO A 48 8.28 -19.06 -9.24
CA PRO A 48 7.38 -20.00 -8.58
C PRO A 48 8.01 -21.39 -8.58
N THR A 49 8.14 -21.98 -7.40
CA THR A 49 8.64 -23.36 -7.24
C THR A 49 7.55 -24.35 -7.62
N ASP A 50 6.30 -23.94 -7.51
CA ASP A 50 5.13 -24.75 -7.84
C ASP A 50 4.04 -23.92 -8.52
N LEU A 51 3.79 -24.22 -9.78
CA LEU A 51 2.75 -23.56 -10.59
C LEU A 51 1.33 -24.05 -10.22
N THR A 52 1.21 -25.12 -9.46
CA THR A 52 -0.10 -25.66 -9.04
C THR A 52 -0.77 -24.78 -7.99
N THR A 53 0.02 -24.02 -7.21
CA THR A 53 -0.52 -23.07 -6.22
C THR A 53 -1.38 -22.00 -6.88
N GLY A 54 -1.04 -21.54 -8.08
CA GLY A 54 -1.85 -20.58 -8.83
C GLY A 54 -3.15 -21.13 -9.40
N ARG A 55 -3.33 -22.46 -9.41
CA ARG A 55 -4.58 -23.12 -9.86
C ARG A 55 -5.60 -23.28 -8.74
N ARG A 56 -5.19 -23.17 -7.48
CA ARG A 56 -6.10 -23.26 -6.35
C ARG A 56 -6.83 -21.93 -6.18
N LEU A 57 -8.13 -21.93 -6.42
CA LEU A 57 -8.97 -20.78 -6.13
C LEU A 57 -9.09 -20.64 -4.60
N PRO A 58 -9.15 -19.41 -4.08
CA PRO A 58 -9.48 -19.16 -2.69
C PRO A 58 -10.86 -19.74 -2.38
N THR A 59 -11.04 -20.29 -1.19
CA THR A 59 -12.29 -20.91 -0.81
C THR A 59 -13.38 -19.85 -0.61
N ARG A 60 -13.02 -18.74 -0.01
CA ARG A 60 -13.91 -17.61 0.25
C ARG A 60 -13.15 -16.30 0.12
N VAL A 61 -13.89 -15.23 -0.20
CA VAL A 61 -13.35 -13.87 -0.21
C VAL A 61 -14.21 -13.02 0.71
N HIS A 62 -13.60 -12.54 1.79
CA HIS A 62 -14.26 -11.66 2.76
C HIS A 62 -13.94 -10.21 2.42
N GLY A 63 -14.96 -9.39 2.30
CA GLY A 63 -14.82 -7.96 2.08
C GLY A 63 -14.90 -7.17 3.37
N VAL A 64 -14.01 -6.24 3.52
CA VAL A 64 -13.96 -5.28 4.62
C VAL A 64 -13.90 -3.88 4.04
N ILE A 65 -14.82 -2.99 4.42
CA ILE A 65 -14.80 -1.60 3.98
C ILE A 65 -14.39 -0.74 5.16
N LEU A 66 -13.30 0.00 5.02
CA LEU A 66 -12.87 0.96 6.05
C LEU A 66 -13.69 2.25 5.88
N VAL A 67 -14.52 2.57 6.89
CA VAL A 67 -15.41 3.72 6.88
C VAL A 67 -15.07 4.66 8.02
N THR A 68 -14.84 5.92 7.71
CA THR A 68 -14.61 6.97 8.73
C THR A 68 -15.81 7.89 8.87
N ALA A 69 -16.61 8.07 7.83
CA ALA A 69 -17.83 8.84 7.82
C ALA A 69 -18.78 8.27 6.77
N LEU A 70 -20.07 8.55 6.90
CA LEU A 70 -21.04 8.19 5.88
C LEU A 70 -21.15 9.33 4.85
N ASP A 71 -20.26 9.27 3.88
CA ASP A 71 -20.13 10.26 2.80
C ASP A 71 -20.24 9.61 1.40
N ARG A 72 -20.23 10.42 0.36
CA ARG A 72 -20.31 9.94 -1.03
C ARG A 72 -19.20 8.94 -1.39
N PRO A 73 -17.92 9.14 -1.00
CA PRO A 73 -16.85 8.16 -1.17
C PRO A 73 -17.14 6.81 -0.49
N ALA A 74 -17.64 6.82 0.75
CA ALA A 74 -17.99 5.61 1.48
C ALA A 74 -19.13 4.85 0.78
N LEU A 75 -20.19 5.55 0.35
CA LEU A 75 -21.30 4.96 -0.41
C LEU A 75 -20.82 4.33 -1.71
N ARG A 76 -19.91 5.01 -2.43
CA ARG A 76 -19.30 4.47 -3.65
C ARG A 76 -18.51 3.21 -3.38
N ALA A 77 -17.72 3.19 -2.29
CA ALA A 77 -16.96 2.01 -1.89
C ALA A 77 -17.86 0.83 -1.54
N ILE A 78 -18.99 1.08 -0.84
CA ILE A 78 -19.99 0.05 -0.52
C ILE A 78 -20.59 -0.52 -1.82
N THR A 79 -20.99 0.33 -2.74
CA THR A 79 -21.57 -0.09 -4.03
C THR A 79 -20.56 -0.92 -4.83
N TYR A 80 -19.32 -0.47 -4.89
CA TYR A 80 -18.25 -1.18 -5.58
C TYR A 80 -17.97 -2.54 -4.94
N ALA A 81 -17.83 -2.60 -3.61
CA ALA A 81 -17.58 -3.84 -2.89
C ALA A 81 -18.73 -4.85 -3.07
N ARG A 82 -19.97 -4.39 -3.08
CA ARG A 82 -21.14 -5.27 -3.34
C ARG A 82 -21.14 -5.82 -4.77
N ALA A 83 -20.69 -5.04 -5.74
CA ALA A 83 -20.61 -5.50 -7.13
C ALA A 83 -19.59 -6.62 -7.33
N THR A 84 -18.58 -6.76 -6.46
CA THR A 84 -17.59 -7.83 -6.54
C THR A 84 -18.10 -9.20 -6.04
N ARG A 85 -19.33 -9.31 -5.56
CA ARG A 85 -19.98 -10.56 -5.11
C ARG A 85 -19.14 -11.37 -4.14
N LEU A 86 -18.68 -10.73 -3.09
CA LEU A 86 -17.89 -11.35 -2.03
C LEU A 86 -18.72 -12.32 -1.20
N THR A 87 -18.08 -13.27 -0.55
CA THR A 87 -18.76 -14.24 0.33
C THR A 87 -19.38 -13.57 1.56
N SER A 88 -18.69 -12.59 2.12
CA SER A 88 -19.19 -11.71 3.18
C SER A 88 -18.68 -10.30 2.97
N LEU A 89 -19.43 -9.33 3.44
CA LEU A 89 -19.05 -7.91 3.36
C LEU A 89 -19.43 -7.22 4.66
N THR A 90 -18.46 -6.57 5.29
CA THR A 90 -18.64 -5.85 6.56
C THR A 90 -17.98 -4.48 6.45
N ALA A 91 -18.68 -3.44 6.88
CA ALA A 91 -18.09 -2.13 7.05
C ALA A 91 -17.47 -2.03 8.45
N ILE A 92 -16.29 -1.42 8.54
CA ILE A 92 -15.57 -1.25 9.80
C ILE A 92 -15.25 0.21 10.02
N THR A 93 -15.49 0.66 11.25
CA THR A 93 -14.99 1.94 11.73
C THR A 93 -14.15 1.75 12.99
N LEU A 94 -13.16 2.60 13.18
CA LEU A 94 -12.31 2.62 14.37
C LEU A 94 -12.87 3.63 15.36
N ASP A 95 -13.08 3.21 16.61
CA ASP A 95 -13.60 4.08 17.68
C ASP A 95 -12.48 4.98 18.22
N VAL A 96 -12.21 6.05 17.51
CA VAL A 96 -11.23 7.08 17.89
C VAL A 96 -11.89 8.19 18.71
N ASP A 97 -13.13 8.50 18.35
CA ASP A 97 -13.97 9.51 18.97
C ASP A 97 -15.37 8.92 19.19
N ALA A 98 -15.75 8.76 20.45
CA ALA A 98 -17.01 8.13 20.84
C ALA A 98 -18.24 8.87 20.32
N ASP A 99 -18.19 10.20 20.27
CA ASP A 99 -19.33 11.01 19.80
C ASP A 99 -19.45 10.93 18.27
N HIS A 100 -18.33 10.94 17.55
CA HIS A 100 -18.33 10.70 16.12
C HIS A 100 -18.83 9.29 15.79
N THR A 101 -18.36 8.29 16.50
CA THR A 101 -18.80 6.90 16.31
C THR A 101 -20.28 6.69 16.58
N LYS A 102 -20.84 7.35 17.61
CA LYS A 102 -22.29 7.32 17.88
C LYS A 102 -23.10 7.92 16.73
N ARG A 103 -22.67 9.07 16.20
CA ARG A 103 -23.34 9.72 15.04
C ARG A 103 -23.27 8.81 13.82
N LEU A 104 -22.11 8.31 13.47
CA LEU A 104 -21.93 7.40 12.33
C LEU A 104 -22.85 6.17 12.45
N ARG A 105 -22.96 5.59 13.64
CA ARG A 105 -23.83 4.44 13.92
C ARG A 105 -25.32 4.78 13.76
N SER A 106 -25.72 5.97 14.17
CA SER A 106 -27.09 6.48 14.00
C SER A 106 -27.42 6.68 12.53
N ASP A 107 -26.53 7.36 11.81
CA ASP A 107 -26.68 7.65 10.38
C ASP A 107 -26.70 6.37 9.54
N TRP A 108 -25.84 5.40 9.90
CA TRP A 108 -25.79 4.09 9.25
C TRP A 108 -27.12 3.32 9.37
N ARG A 109 -27.73 3.34 10.56
CA ARG A 109 -29.04 2.72 10.81
C ARG A 109 -30.14 3.45 10.04
N ALA A 110 -30.11 4.77 10.07
CA ALA A 110 -31.10 5.60 9.37
C ALA A 110 -31.04 5.40 7.84
N ALA A 111 -29.84 5.20 7.30
CA ALA A 111 -29.64 4.94 5.88
C ALA A 111 -30.02 3.51 5.46
N ALA A 112 -30.30 2.60 6.40
CA ALA A 112 -30.68 1.20 6.15
C ALA A 112 -29.76 0.50 5.13
N LEU A 113 -28.46 0.71 5.24
CA LEU A 113 -27.49 0.17 4.29
C LEU A 113 -27.43 -1.36 4.39
N PRO A 114 -27.33 -2.08 3.27
CA PRO A 114 -27.31 -3.53 3.22
C PRO A 114 -25.93 -4.12 3.54
N VAL A 115 -25.21 -3.49 4.46
CA VAL A 115 -23.89 -3.90 4.96
C VAL A 115 -23.83 -3.56 6.45
N ASP A 116 -23.45 -4.52 7.28
CA ASP A 116 -23.34 -4.32 8.71
C ASP A 116 -22.12 -3.45 9.06
N LEU A 117 -22.30 -2.53 10.01
CA LEU A 117 -21.24 -1.69 10.55
C LEU A 117 -20.70 -2.29 11.86
N THR A 118 -19.46 -2.71 11.84
CA THR A 118 -18.72 -3.14 13.03
C THR A 118 -17.81 -2.02 13.52
N VAL A 119 -17.90 -1.72 14.81
CA VAL A 119 -17.03 -0.74 15.46
C VAL A 119 -15.92 -1.47 16.20
N LEU A 120 -14.69 -1.22 15.80
CA LEU A 120 -13.53 -1.74 16.51
C LEU A 120 -13.17 -0.76 17.62
N GLY A 121 -13.33 -1.21 18.89
CA GLY A 121 -12.89 -0.46 20.04
C GLY A 121 -11.37 -0.29 20.00
N THR A 122 -10.89 0.94 20.11
CA THR A 122 -9.49 1.23 19.87
C THR A 122 -8.93 2.07 21.02
N PRO A 123 -8.00 1.54 21.82
CA PRO A 123 -7.18 2.39 22.69
C PRO A 123 -6.45 3.43 21.84
N VAL A 124 -6.25 4.62 22.38
CA VAL A 124 -5.54 5.69 21.68
C VAL A 124 -4.17 5.18 21.22
N GLY A 125 -3.95 5.23 19.90
CA GLY A 125 -2.68 4.79 19.27
C GLY A 125 -2.64 3.35 18.73
N ALA A 126 -3.59 2.47 19.09
CA ALA A 126 -3.62 1.06 18.67
C ALA A 126 -4.50 0.78 17.41
N GLN A 127 -4.76 1.80 16.60
CA GLN A 127 -5.67 1.71 15.45
C GLN A 127 -5.18 0.73 14.38
N VAL A 128 -3.88 0.74 14.12
CA VAL A 128 -3.24 -0.11 13.10
C VAL A 128 -3.27 -1.56 13.56
N GLU A 129 -2.89 -1.80 14.80
CA GLU A 129 -2.81 -3.11 15.42
C GLU A 129 -4.18 -3.79 15.44
N ASN A 130 -5.22 -3.07 15.87
CA ASN A 130 -6.59 -3.60 15.95
C ASN A 130 -7.17 -3.92 14.58
N MET A 131 -6.87 -3.09 13.57
CA MET A 131 -7.31 -3.39 12.20
C MET A 131 -6.60 -4.62 11.65
N VAL A 132 -5.30 -4.75 11.86
CA VAL A 132 -4.51 -5.91 11.44
C VAL A 132 -4.98 -7.17 12.16
N GLU A 133 -5.20 -7.09 13.48
CA GLU A 133 -5.68 -8.21 14.27
C GLU A 133 -7.08 -8.67 13.82
N TYR A 134 -7.98 -7.75 13.54
CA TYR A 134 -9.29 -8.08 12.99
C TYR A 134 -9.18 -8.81 11.65
N VAL A 135 -8.36 -8.33 10.74
CA VAL A 135 -8.15 -8.97 9.44
C VAL A 135 -7.50 -10.36 9.60
N ARG A 136 -6.58 -10.51 10.55
CA ARG A 136 -5.98 -11.80 10.89
C ARG A 136 -7.01 -12.76 11.46
N SER A 137 -7.91 -12.29 12.33
CA SER A 137 -8.96 -13.13 12.93
C SER A 137 -9.93 -13.69 11.89
N LEU A 138 -10.29 -12.89 10.87
CA LEU A 138 -11.11 -13.36 9.75
C LEU A 138 -10.44 -14.50 8.97
N ARG A 139 -9.12 -14.46 8.83
CA ARG A 139 -8.34 -15.50 8.13
C ARG A 139 -8.01 -16.71 8.99
N ALA A 140 -7.89 -16.51 10.31
CA ALA A 140 -7.57 -17.61 11.23
C ALA A 140 -8.60 -18.74 11.19
N LEU A 141 -9.85 -18.41 10.87
CA LEU A 141 -10.93 -19.39 10.72
C LEU A 141 -10.74 -20.31 9.50
N HIS A 142 -10.17 -19.77 8.41
CA HIS A 142 -9.99 -20.50 7.16
C HIS A 142 -8.69 -20.07 6.45
N PRO A 143 -7.59 -20.82 6.56
CA PRO A 143 -6.29 -20.43 6.01
C PRO A 143 -6.25 -20.20 4.49
N GLY A 144 -7.22 -20.72 3.74
CA GLY A 144 -7.34 -20.53 2.29
C GLY A 144 -8.15 -19.30 1.88
N ASP A 145 -8.73 -18.58 2.84
CA ASP A 145 -9.57 -17.43 2.56
C ASP A 145 -8.73 -16.17 2.31
N ILE A 146 -9.26 -15.28 1.47
CA ILE A 146 -8.68 -13.97 1.16
C ILE A 146 -9.54 -12.90 1.80
N VAL A 147 -8.91 -11.87 2.39
CA VAL A 147 -9.59 -10.67 2.86
C VAL A 147 -9.30 -9.54 1.88
N MET A 148 -10.34 -8.96 1.31
CA MET A 148 -10.26 -7.79 0.45
C MET A 148 -10.70 -6.55 1.22
N VAL A 149 -9.78 -5.61 1.43
CA VAL A 149 -10.03 -4.37 2.16
C VAL A 149 -10.28 -3.25 1.16
N PHE A 150 -11.46 -2.65 1.21
CA PHE A 150 -11.86 -1.51 0.38
C PHE A 150 -11.65 -0.23 1.16
N ILE A 151 -10.95 0.71 0.55
CA ILE A 151 -10.63 2.00 1.15
C ILE A 151 -11.16 3.09 0.23
N PRO A 152 -12.18 3.84 0.67
CA PRO A 152 -12.65 5.00 -0.08
C PRO A 152 -11.56 6.07 -0.12
N ARG A 153 -11.26 6.60 -1.29
CA ARG A 153 -10.23 7.59 -1.48
C ARG A 153 -10.73 8.78 -2.28
N VAL A 154 -10.68 9.95 -1.68
CA VAL A 154 -11.02 11.20 -2.37
C VAL A 154 -9.82 11.62 -3.22
N LEU A 155 -10.05 11.76 -4.53
CA LEU A 155 -9.09 12.36 -5.44
C LEU A 155 -9.49 13.82 -5.63
N SER A 156 -8.72 14.74 -5.04
CA SER A 156 -8.84 16.17 -5.29
C SER A 156 -7.62 16.65 -6.07
N THR A 157 -7.85 17.39 -7.15
CA THR A 157 -6.81 18.09 -7.89
C THR A 157 -6.55 19.42 -7.20
N GLY A 158 -5.61 19.47 -6.23
CA GLY A 158 -5.25 20.74 -5.63
C GLY A 158 -4.62 20.69 -4.24
N VAL A 159 -4.39 21.85 -3.67
CA VAL A 159 -3.76 22.07 -2.35
C VAL A 159 -4.56 21.43 -1.20
N TRP A 160 -5.84 21.20 -1.38
CA TRP A 160 -6.77 20.61 -0.42
C TRP A 160 -6.50 19.15 -0.09
N GLN A 161 -5.77 18.43 -0.92
CA GLN A 161 -5.42 17.01 -0.70
C GLN A 161 -4.72 16.76 0.64
N ARG A 162 -3.99 17.76 1.18
CA ARG A 162 -3.29 17.65 2.47
C ARG A 162 -4.23 17.71 3.68
N PHE A 163 -5.41 18.32 3.53
CA PHE A 163 -6.35 18.49 4.64
C PHE A 163 -7.27 17.29 4.85
N PHE A 164 -7.54 16.50 3.78
CA PHE A 164 -8.47 15.37 3.84
C PHE A 164 -7.82 14.02 4.15
N VAL A 165 -6.48 13.91 4.09
CA VAL A 165 -5.79 12.67 4.45
C VAL A 165 -5.67 12.57 5.97
N ARG A 166 -6.53 11.76 6.58
CA ARG A 166 -6.36 11.39 8.00
C ARG A 166 -5.04 10.67 8.19
N HIS A 167 -4.24 11.10 9.15
CA HIS A 167 -2.86 10.62 9.39
C HIS A 167 -2.74 9.12 9.69
N SER A 168 -3.83 8.44 10.05
CA SER A 168 -3.85 7.00 10.35
C SER A 168 -4.01 6.09 9.13
N GLU A 169 -4.67 6.56 8.06
CA GLU A 169 -4.95 5.73 6.88
C GLU A 169 -3.69 5.20 6.18
N PRO A 170 -2.64 6.00 5.93
CA PRO A 170 -1.43 5.49 5.27
C PRO A 170 -0.71 4.41 6.08
N ARG A 171 -0.76 4.49 7.41
CA ARG A 171 -0.15 3.51 8.31
C ARG A 171 -0.91 2.18 8.29
N ILE A 172 -2.24 2.23 8.32
CA ILE A 172 -3.11 1.05 8.21
C ILE A 172 -2.87 0.35 6.86
N ILE A 173 -2.87 1.11 5.76
CA ILE A 173 -2.60 0.57 4.42
C ILE A 173 -1.24 -0.11 4.35
N SER A 174 -0.20 0.54 4.88
CA SER A 174 1.15 0.01 4.88
C SER A 174 1.27 -1.28 5.70
N ALA A 175 0.60 -1.37 6.84
CA ALA A 175 0.59 -2.55 7.68
C ALA A 175 -0.18 -3.71 7.00
N LEU A 176 -1.36 -3.43 6.44
CA LEU A 176 -2.17 -4.43 5.75
C LEU A 176 -1.49 -4.99 4.50
N ARG A 177 -0.66 -4.19 3.81
CA ARG A 177 0.14 -4.66 2.65
C ARG A 177 1.16 -5.74 3.01
N LEU A 178 1.58 -5.80 4.27
CA LEU A 178 2.53 -6.82 4.75
C LEU A 178 1.84 -8.12 5.16
N GLU A 179 0.50 -8.10 5.29
CA GLU A 179 -0.26 -9.28 5.68
C GLU A 179 -0.52 -10.21 4.49
N GLN A 180 -0.20 -11.48 4.67
CA GLN A 180 -0.43 -12.49 3.63
C GLN A 180 -1.94 -12.72 3.44
N GLY A 181 -2.37 -12.89 2.18
CA GLY A 181 -3.77 -13.16 1.83
C GLY A 181 -4.70 -11.97 2.05
N VAL A 182 -4.15 -10.77 2.16
CA VAL A 182 -4.89 -9.52 2.17
C VAL A 182 -4.70 -8.82 0.82
N ALA A 183 -5.80 -8.45 0.20
CA ALA A 183 -5.83 -7.61 -0.99
C ALA A 183 -6.40 -6.24 -0.61
N ILE A 184 -5.82 -5.17 -1.10
CA ILE A 184 -6.29 -3.80 -0.85
C ILE A 184 -6.84 -3.23 -2.16
N SER A 185 -8.06 -2.74 -2.12
CA SER A 185 -8.72 -2.04 -3.22
C SER A 185 -9.01 -0.59 -2.80
N GLU A 186 -8.27 0.33 -3.36
CA GLU A 186 -8.57 1.76 -3.21
C GLU A 186 -9.69 2.12 -4.19
N VAL A 187 -10.81 2.65 -3.67
CA VAL A 187 -11.95 3.08 -4.49
C VAL A 187 -11.90 4.58 -4.64
N PRO A 188 -11.52 5.08 -5.83
CA PRO A 188 -11.36 6.51 -6.05
C PRO A 188 -12.74 7.20 -6.18
N TYR A 189 -12.87 8.34 -5.53
CA TYR A 189 -13.94 9.29 -5.69
C TYR A 189 -13.37 10.62 -6.16
N GLN A 190 -13.76 11.06 -7.36
CA GLN A 190 -13.35 12.36 -7.89
C GLN A 190 -14.32 13.42 -7.38
N LEU A 191 -13.80 14.48 -6.78
CA LEU A 191 -14.57 15.70 -6.57
C LEU A 191 -14.62 16.40 -7.93
N GLU A 192 -15.80 16.50 -8.50
CA GLU A 192 -16.04 17.33 -9.66
C GLU A 192 -15.79 18.79 -9.26
N ALA A 193 -15.05 19.52 -10.11
CA ALA A 193 -14.62 20.88 -9.81
C ALA A 193 -15.75 21.92 -9.88
N ASP A 194 -16.98 21.50 -10.11
CA ASP A 194 -18.11 22.36 -10.49
C ASP A 194 -19.16 22.57 -9.37
N GLU A 195 -18.85 22.25 -8.11
CA GLU A 195 -19.75 22.61 -7.00
C GLU A 195 -19.24 23.81 -6.19
N GLU A 196 -18.65 24.82 -6.85
CA GLU A 196 -18.48 26.17 -6.31
C GLU A 196 -19.47 27.13 -7.00
N ASP A 197 -20.76 27.09 -6.55
CA ASP A 197 -21.70 28.20 -6.65
C ASP A 197 -22.42 28.41 -5.30
#